data_a4f2a7d0c37f36a47703d12d1c75b327
#
_entry.id   a4f2a7d0c37f36a47703d12d1c75b327
#
_cell.length_a   1.000
_cell.length_b   1.000
_cell.length_c   1.000
_cell.angle_alpha   90.00
_cell.angle_beta   90.00
_cell.angle_gamma   90.00
#
_symmetry.space_group_name_H-M   'P 1'
#
loop_
_entity.id
_entity.type
_entity.pdbx_description
1 polymer ?
#
loop_
_entity_poly.entity_id
_entity_poly.type
_entity_poly.pdbx_seq_one_letter_code
_entity_poly.pdbx_strand_id
1 'polypeptide(L)'
;MGIIISSFIGCGKTFLTNTYGDKVKILNANSIDTESIVDEVMGNVDNYDIVFIPSSQNVRNLFNEQNIDYDVFYPSKERRGEFIENQVRKRVNPQHIRELDKNFEKWVDEIEDDESPNCYKHKLSNIGEFIGNSPIIMQYVNSIRNEPQVKEEGQSIIKKKNEDTNE
;
A
#
# COMPACT_ATOMS: atom_id res chain seq x y z
N MET A 1 -9.11 5.16 -9.91
CA MET A 1 -7.72 4.64 -9.84
C MET A 1 -7.35 4.38 -8.40
N GLY A 2 -6.86 3.20 -8.11
CA GLY A 2 -6.42 2.83 -6.77
C GLY A 2 -5.13 3.54 -6.34
N ILE A 3 -4.84 3.51 -5.04
CA ILE A 3 -3.57 4.01 -4.51
C ILE A 3 -2.51 2.93 -4.49
N ILE A 4 -1.27 3.33 -4.75
CA ILE A 4 -0.09 2.45 -4.69
C ILE A 4 0.60 2.67 -3.35
N ILE A 5 0.80 1.60 -2.59
CA ILE A 5 1.40 1.67 -1.26
C ILE A 5 2.65 0.78 -1.19
N SER A 6 3.79 1.38 -0.86
CA SER A 6 4.97 0.68 -0.39
C SER A 6 4.90 0.57 1.13
N SER A 7 4.83 -0.64 1.65
CA SER A 7 4.64 -0.86 3.09
C SER A 7 5.86 -1.53 3.70
N PHE A 8 6.44 -0.91 4.71
CA PHE A 8 7.48 -1.54 5.53
C PHE A 8 6.96 -2.85 6.14
N ILE A 9 7.84 -3.81 6.34
CA ILE A 9 7.50 -5.12 6.90
C ILE A 9 6.82 -4.94 8.27
N GLY A 10 5.65 -5.55 8.43
CA GLY A 10 4.90 -5.51 9.69
C GLY A 10 3.96 -4.31 9.86
N CYS A 11 3.83 -3.43 8.87
CA CYS A 11 2.94 -2.26 8.97
C CYS A 11 1.44 -2.56 8.81
N GLY A 12 1.03 -3.81 8.61
CA GLY A 12 -0.38 -4.21 8.67
C GLY A 12 -1.06 -4.45 7.32
N LYS A 13 -0.34 -4.85 6.27
CA LYS A 13 -0.92 -5.24 4.97
C LYS A 13 -2.00 -6.32 5.10
N THR A 14 -1.73 -7.35 5.89
CA THR A 14 -2.66 -8.47 6.09
C THR A 14 -3.98 -8.03 6.69
N PHE A 15 -3.96 -7.08 7.62
CA PHE A 15 -5.18 -6.51 8.20
C PHE A 15 -6.05 -5.86 7.12
N LEU A 16 -5.46 -5.06 6.24
CA LEU A 16 -6.20 -4.42 5.14
C LEU A 16 -6.74 -5.44 4.14
N THR A 17 -5.96 -6.46 3.80
CA THR A 17 -6.41 -7.54 2.93
C THR A 17 -7.59 -8.30 3.54
N ASN A 18 -7.54 -8.61 4.83
CA ASN A 18 -8.63 -9.30 5.52
C ASN A 18 -9.88 -8.42 5.67
N THR A 19 -9.72 -7.10 5.78
CA THR A 19 -10.83 -6.16 5.98
C THR A 19 -11.51 -5.78 4.67
N TYR A 20 -10.75 -5.59 3.60
CA TYR A 20 -11.26 -5.06 2.32
C TYR A 20 -11.23 -6.09 1.18
N GLY A 21 -10.68 -7.27 1.41
CA GLY A 21 -10.75 -8.43 0.54
C GLY A 21 -10.24 -8.18 -0.87
N ASP A 22 -11.10 -8.37 -1.84
CA ASP A 22 -10.84 -8.27 -3.28
C ASP A 22 -10.52 -6.85 -3.79
N LYS A 23 -10.68 -5.84 -2.95
CA LYS A 23 -10.30 -4.46 -3.27
C LYS A 23 -8.82 -4.16 -3.05
N VAL A 24 -8.10 -5.08 -2.45
CA VAL A 24 -6.68 -4.96 -2.14
C VAL A 24 -5.87 -6.00 -2.90
N LYS A 25 -4.90 -5.56 -3.66
CA LYS A 25 -3.93 -6.42 -4.35
C LYS A 25 -2.56 -6.31 -3.67
N ILE A 26 -1.95 -7.44 -3.37
CA ILE A 26 -0.57 -7.50 -2.87
C ILE A 26 0.32 -8.10 -3.94
N LEU A 27 1.33 -7.35 -4.35
CA LEU A 27 2.38 -7.81 -5.25
C LEU A 27 3.64 -8.14 -4.45
N ASN A 28 4.03 -9.40 -4.46
CA ASN A 28 5.18 -9.90 -3.72
C ASN A 28 6.42 -9.96 -4.61
N ALA A 29 7.56 -9.51 -4.10
CA ALA A 29 8.85 -9.56 -4.79
C ALA A 29 9.27 -10.98 -5.22
N ASN A 30 8.77 -12.02 -4.55
CA ASN A 30 9.12 -13.41 -4.85
C ASN A 30 8.33 -13.99 -6.04
N SER A 31 7.25 -13.34 -6.45
CA SER A 31 6.36 -13.84 -7.51
C SER A 31 6.44 -13.03 -8.81
N ILE A 32 7.09 -11.88 -8.79
CA ILE A 32 7.17 -10.95 -9.92
C ILE A 32 8.62 -10.50 -10.05
N ASP A 33 9.13 -10.52 -11.27
CA ASP A 33 10.43 -9.93 -11.57
C ASP A 33 10.41 -8.42 -11.28
N THR A 34 11.45 -7.92 -10.64
CA THR A 34 11.56 -6.51 -10.24
C THR A 34 11.39 -5.57 -11.43
N GLU A 35 11.91 -5.93 -12.59
CA GLU A 35 11.80 -5.11 -13.81
C GLU A 35 10.35 -5.02 -14.34
N SER A 36 9.55 -6.06 -14.10
CA SER A 36 8.16 -6.14 -14.56
C SER A 36 7.15 -5.57 -13.57
N ILE A 37 7.58 -5.14 -12.37
CA ILE A 37 6.66 -4.76 -11.30
C ILE A 37 5.84 -3.52 -11.64
N VAL A 38 6.42 -2.56 -12.34
CA VAL A 38 5.73 -1.33 -12.73
C VAL A 38 4.59 -1.64 -13.70
N ASP A 39 4.85 -2.48 -14.70
CA ASP A 39 3.83 -2.90 -15.67
C ASP A 39 2.70 -3.66 -14.98
N GLU A 40 3.04 -4.54 -14.04
CA GLU A 40 2.05 -5.31 -13.26
C GLU A 40 1.19 -4.38 -12.39
N VAL A 41 1.79 -3.39 -11.74
CA VAL A 41 1.06 -2.39 -10.94
C VAL A 41 0.15 -1.57 -11.82
N MET A 42 0.66 -1.01 -12.90
CA MET A 42 -0.12 -0.16 -13.79
C MET A 42 -1.26 -0.92 -14.48
N GLY A 43 -1.08 -2.22 -14.73
CA GLY A 43 -2.14 -3.09 -15.24
C GLY A 43 -3.25 -3.41 -14.21
N ASN A 44 -2.99 -3.24 -12.92
CA ASN A 44 -3.92 -3.58 -11.85
C ASN A 44 -4.53 -2.36 -11.13
N VAL A 45 -3.89 -1.19 -11.18
CA VAL A 45 -4.25 -0.03 -10.36
C VAL A 45 -5.69 0.47 -10.58
N ASP A 46 -6.27 0.23 -11.73
CA ASP A 46 -7.66 0.61 -12.02
C ASP A 46 -8.69 -0.43 -11.52
N ASN A 47 -8.25 -1.64 -11.22
CA ASN A 47 -9.10 -2.74 -10.79
C ASN A 47 -9.18 -2.88 -9.26
N TYR A 48 -8.28 -2.22 -8.52
CA TYR A 48 -8.17 -2.31 -7.08
C TYR A 48 -8.17 -0.93 -6.42
N ASP A 49 -8.66 -0.85 -5.19
CA ASP A 49 -8.60 0.39 -4.41
C ASP A 49 -7.21 0.62 -3.83
N ILE A 50 -6.52 -0.46 -3.49
CA ILE A 50 -5.17 -0.44 -2.94
C ILE A 50 -4.32 -1.49 -3.64
N VAL A 51 -3.15 -1.08 -4.14
CA VAL A 51 -2.13 -1.99 -4.67
C VAL A 51 -0.87 -1.87 -3.82
N PHE A 52 -0.51 -2.92 -3.11
CA PHE A 52 0.74 -2.98 -2.36
C PHE A 52 1.90 -3.42 -3.23
N ILE A 53 2.98 -2.65 -3.20
CA ILE A 53 4.25 -2.99 -3.83
C ILE A 53 5.28 -3.42 -2.78
N PRO A 54 6.30 -4.21 -3.16
CA PRO A 54 7.41 -4.54 -2.26
C PRO A 54 8.08 -3.28 -1.68
N SER A 55 8.51 -3.36 -0.43
CA SER A 55 9.09 -2.22 0.29
C SER A 55 10.57 -1.96 -0.01
N SER A 56 11.19 -2.74 -0.86
CA SER A 56 12.62 -2.57 -1.19
C SER A 56 12.90 -1.25 -1.89
N GLN A 57 14.07 -0.68 -1.63
CA GLN A 57 14.51 0.54 -2.28
C GLN A 57 14.62 0.37 -3.81
N ASN A 58 15.05 -0.80 -4.28
CA ASN A 58 15.13 -1.08 -5.71
C ASN A 58 13.77 -0.94 -6.41
N VAL A 59 12.71 -1.43 -5.80
CA VAL A 59 11.35 -1.27 -6.34
C VAL A 59 10.92 0.20 -6.31
N ARG A 60 11.11 0.90 -5.18
CA ARG A 60 10.76 2.32 -5.09
C ARG A 60 11.51 3.17 -6.12
N ASN A 61 12.79 2.87 -6.37
CA ASN A 61 13.56 3.57 -7.38
C ASN A 61 12.95 3.47 -8.78
N LEU A 62 12.40 2.31 -9.17
CA LEU A 62 11.71 2.15 -10.46
C LEU A 62 10.48 3.07 -10.58
N PHE A 63 9.71 3.23 -9.51
CA PHE A 63 8.58 4.16 -9.48
C PHE A 63 9.04 5.61 -9.52
N ASN A 64 10.12 5.93 -8.79
CA ASN A 64 10.72 7.26 -8.79
C ASN A 64 11.24 7.66 -10.19
N GLU A 65 11.94 6.77 -10.86
CA GLU A 65 12.47 6.99 -12.21
C GLU A 65 11.37 7.23 -13.26
N GLN A 66 10.22 6.61 -13.09
CA GLN A 66 9.08 6.75 -13.99
C GLN A 66 8.07 7.82 -13.53
N ASN A 67 8.36 8.56 -12.47
CA ASN A 67 7.51 9.59 -11.87
C ASN A 67 6.09 9.07 -11.55
N ILE A 68 5.99 7.85 -11.05
CA ILE A 68 4.73 7.25 -10.61
C ILE A 68 4.57 7.52 -9.11
N ASP A 69 3.47 8.17 -8.74
CA ASP A 69 3.16 8.51 -7.36
C ASP A 69 2.82 7.26 -6.53
N TYR A 70 3.39 7.18 -5.34
CA TYR A 70 3.06 6.15 -4.35
C TYR A 70 3.21 6.68 -2.93
N ASP A 71 2.47 6.05 -2.02
CA ASP A 71 2.59 6.30 -0.59
C ASP A 71 3.50 5.26 0.05
N VAL A 72 4.37 5.65 0.95
CA VAL A 72 5.20 4.73 1.73
C VAL A 72 4.88 4.86 3.21
N PHE A 73 4.54 3.73 3.84
CA PHE A 73 4.28 3.61 5.27
C PHE A 73 5.44 2.90 5.94
N TYR A 74 5.97 3.51 7.00
CA TYR A 74 7.10 2.97 7.73
C TYR A 74 7.08 3.39 9.20
N PRO A 75 7.63 2.57 10.10
CA PRO A 75 7.67 2.92 11.52
C PRO A 75 8.78 3.92 11.84
N SER A 76 8.67 4.59 12.98
CA SER A 76 9.83 5.23 13.59
C SER A 76 10.83 4.19 14.10
N LYS A 77 12.11 4.57 14.22
CA LYS A 77 13.17 3.64 14.68
C LYS A 77 12.93 3.13 16.09
N GLU A 78 12.32 3.94 16.93
CA GLU A 78 12.01 3.61 18.33
C GLU A 78 11.01 2.44 18.45
N ARG A 79 10.28 2.15 17.39
CA ARG A 79 9.31 1.03 17.34
C ARG A 79 9.93 -0.31 16.93
N ARG A 80 11.26 -0.38 16.78
CA ARG A 80 11.94 -1.62 16.39
C ARG A 80 11.55 -2.82 17.26
N GLY A 81 11.60 -2.66 18.59
CA GLY A 81 11.25 -3.72 19.53
C GLY A 81 9.82 -4.21 19.36
N GLU A 82 8.85 -3.31 19.19
CA GLU A 82 7.45 -3.64 18.93
C GLU A 82 7.28 -4.45 17.64
N PHE A 83 7.93 -4.04 16.56
CA PHE A 83 7.84 -4.72 15.27
C PHE A 83 8.44 -6.13 15.31
N ILE A 84 9.60 -6.27 15.95
CA ILE A 84 10.23 -7.59 16.14
C ILE A 84 9.34 -8.50 16.97
N GLU A 85 8.80 -8.03 18.11
CA GLU A 85 7.90 -8.79 18.96
C GLU A 85 6.64 -9.24 18.21
N ASN A 86 6.06 -8.36 17.37
CA ASN A 86 4.91 -8.70 16.56
C ASN A 86 5.21 -9.81 15.53
N GLN A 87 6.40 -9.80 14.92
CA GLN A 87 6.82 -10.87 14.01
C GLN A 87 7.00 -12.21 14.74
N VAL A 88 7.55 -12.19 15.95
CA VAL A 88 7.67 -13.38 16.81
C VAL A 88 6.29 -13.94 17.15
N ARG A 89 5.35 -13.10 17.55
CA ARG A 89 3.96 -13.51 17.84
C ARG A 89 3.26 -14.13 16.64
N LYS A 90 3.51 -13.62 15.45
CA LYS A 90 2.97 -14.13 14.18
C LYS A 90 3.68 -15.40 13.69
N ARG A 91 4.69 -15.87 14.42
CA ARG A 91 5.49 -17.05 14.07
C ARG A 91 6.13 -16.96 12.69
N VAL A 92 6.57 -15.78 12.30
CA VAL A 92 7.35 -15.57 11.09
C VAL A 92 8.66 -16.34 11.19
N ASN A 93 9.20 -16.76 10.02
CA ASN A 93 10.47 -17.47 9.96
C ASN A 93 11.56 -16.72 10.75
N PRO A 94 12.27 -17.39 11.69
CA PRO A 94 13.31 -16.76 12.53
C PRO A 94 14.40 -16.07 11.74
N GLN A 95 14.75 -16.55 10.54
CA GLN A 95 15.73 -15.91 9.68
C GLN A 95 15.24 -14.55 9.19
N HIS A 96 13.98 -14.44 8.78
CA HIS A 96 13.39 -13.18 8.36
C HIS A 96 13.31 -12.17 9.52
N ILE A 97 13.04 -12.66 10.74
CA ILE A 97 13.05 -11.80 11.95
C ILE A 97 14.45 -11.27 12.22
N ARG A 98 15.49 -12.11 12.10
CA ARG A 98 16.89 -11.68 12.28
C ARG A 98 17.31 -10.65 11.21
N GLU A 99 16.90 -10.84 9.97
CA GLU A 99 17.16 -9.89 8.90
C GLU A 99 16.47 -8.54 9.14
N LEU A 100 15.21 -8.58 9.57
CA LEU A 100 14.47 -7.38 9.96
C LEU A 100 15.15 -6.66 11.12
N ASP A 101 15.53 -7.38 12.17
CA ASP A 101 16.18 -6.82 13.35
C ASP A 101 17.51 -6.16 13.01
N LYS A 102 18.33 -6.83 12.18
CA LYS A 102 19.63 -6.33 11.74
C LYS A 102 19.54 -5.07 10.87
N ASN A 103 18.55 -5.01 9.99
CA ASN A 103 18.43 -3.96 8.96
C ASN A 103 17.39 -2.90 9.26
N PHE A 104 16.67 -3.00 10.39
CA PHE A 104 15.52 -2.14 10.68
C PHE A 104 15.81 -0.65 10.54
N GLU A 105 16.84 -0.17 11.23
CA GLU A 105 17.20 1.25 11.19
C GLU A 105 17.68 1.68 9.81
N LYS A 106 18.51 0.84 9.15
CA LYS A 106 18.99 1.11 7.80
C LYS A 106 17.83 1.26 6.81
N TRP A 107 16.85 0.36 6.86
CA TRP A 107 15.70 0.41 5.95
C TRP A 107 14.78 1.60 6.23
N VAL A 108 14.64 1.99 7.49
CA VAL A 108 13.94 3.24 7.85
C VAL A 108 14.68 4.46 7.30
N ASP A 109 16.00 4.52 7.48
CA ASP A 109 16.82 5.62 6.96
C ASP A 109 16.73 5.73 5.42
N GLU A 110 16.78 4.62 4.71
CA GLU A 110 16.63 4.58 3.25
C GLU A 110 15.30 5.20 2.78
N ILE A 111 14.23 5.05 3.57
CA ILE A 111 12.94 5.68 3.27
C ILE A 111 12.99 7.18 3.64
N GLU A 112 13.51 7.52 4.81
CA GLU A 112 13.58 8.91 5.27
C GLU A 112 14.46 9.78 4.36
N ASP A 113 15.53 9.21 3.83
CA ASP A 113 16.48 9.89 2.93
C ASP A 113 15.98 9.99 1.48
N ASP A 114 14.88 9.31 1.14
CA ASP A 114 14.29 9.42 -0.19
C ASP A 114 13.58 10.77 -0.37
N GLU A 115 14.13 11.62 -1.21
CA GLU A 115 13.61 12.97 -1.50
C GLU A 115 12.82 13.02 -2.83
N SER A 116 12.49 11.88 -3.41
CA SER A 116 11.74 11.82 -4.67
C SER A 116 10.38 12.48 -4.54
N PRO A 117 9.99 13.37 -5.47
CA PRO A 117 8.74 14.15 -5.35
C PRO A 117 7.48 13.30 -5.46
N ASN A 118 7.57 12.10 -6.02
CA ASN A 118 6.47 11.15 -6.16
C ASN A 118 6.36 10.15 -4.99
N CYS A 119 7.27 10.23 -4.00
CA CYS A 119 7.29 9.41 -2.80
C CYS A 119 6.64 10.16 -1.63
N TYR A 120 5.42 9.82 -1.26
CA TYR A 120 4.70 10.41 -0.15
C TYR A 120 4.91 9.59 1.13
N LYS A 121 5.70 10.13 2.06
CA LYS A 121 6.12 9.43 3.28
C LYS A 121 5.13 9.58 4.43
N HIS A 122 4.76 8.45 5.05
CA HIS A 122 3.88 8.39 6.22
C HIS A 122 4.57 7.61 7.34
N LYS A 123 5.08 8.33 8.32
CA LYS A 123 5.75 7.76 9.48
C LYS A 123 4.74 7.34 10.55
N LEU A 124 4.75 6.07 10.89
CA LEU A 124 3.93 5.49 11.95
C LEU A 124 4.71 5.56 13.28
N SER A 125 4.57 6.66 14.01
CA SER A 125 5.42 6.97 15.17
C SER A 125 4.90 6.43 16.49
N ASN A 126 3.58 6.23 16.61
CA ASN A 126 2.96 5.83 17.86
C ASN A 126 2.89 4.30 18.01
N ILE A 127 3.10 3.78 19.22
CA ILE A 127 2.89 2.37 19.54
C ILE A 127 1.47 1.97 19.15
N GLY A 128 1.32 0.84 18.46
CA GLY A 128 0.03 0.34 17.98
C GLY A 128 -0.51 1.03 16.72
N GLU A 129 0.21 2.00 16.16
CA GLU A 129 -0.16 2.65 14.90
C GLU A 129 0.30 1.80 13.70
N PHE A 130 -0.64 1.43 12.86
CA PHE A 130 -0.43 0.63 11.64
C PHE A 130 -1.17 1.27 10.47
N ILE A 131 -0.96 0.77 9.26
CA ILE A 131 -1.61 1.33 8.06
C ILE A 131 -3.13 1.37 8.22
N GLY A 132 -3.74 0.30 8.75
CA GLY A 132 -5.18 0.17 8.87
C GLY A 132 -5.86 1.19 9.80
N ASN A 133 -5.14 1.76 10.76
CA ASN A 133 -5.62 2.82 11.64
C ASN A 133 -4.96 4.19 11.36
N SER A 134 -4.20 4.30 10.28
CA SER A 134 -3.66 5.57 9.83
C SER A 134 -4.78 6.50 9.37
N PRO A 135 -4.78 7.79 9.77
CA PRO A 135 -5.78 8.77 9.35
C PRO A 135 -5.92 8.87 7.82
N ILE A 136 -4.83 8.76 7.08
CA ILE A 136 -4.82 8.84 5.62
C ILE A 136 -5.57 7.66 5.00
N ILE A 137 -5.32 6.45 5.46
CA ILE A 137 -6.04 5.27 4.98
C ILE A 137 -7.52 5.31 5.39
N MET A 138 -7.81 5.76 6.60
CA MET A 138 -9.19 5.93 7.05
C MET A 138 -9.95 6.97 6.21
N GLN A 139 -9.33 8.09 5.89
CA GLN A 139 -9.91 9.10 5.00
C GLN A 139 -10.14 8.53 3.59
N TYR A 140 -9.16 7.83 3.04
CA TYR A 140 -9.26 7.19 1.74
C TYR A 140 -10.39 6.16 1.69
N VAL A 141 -10.45 5.27 2.67
CA VAL A 141 -11.53 4.26 2.78
C VAL A 141 -12.90 4.92 2.94
N ASN A 142 -12.98 5.98 3.73
CA ASN A 142 -14.23 6.73 3.91
C ASN A 142 -14.66 7.44 2.62
N SER A 143 -13.72 7.97 1.82
CA SER A 143 -14.03 8.57 0.53
C SER A 143 -14.62 7.53 -0.43
N ILE A 144 -14.03 6.34 -0.50
CA ILE A 144 -14.54 5.23 -1.32
C ILE A 144 -15.95 4.79 -0.87
N ARG A 145 -16.20 4.73 0.44
CA ARG A 145 -17.52 4.34 0.97
C ARG A 145 -18.58 5.39 0.72
N ASN A 146 -18.22 6.65 0.68
CA ASN A 146 -19.11 7.79 0.48
C ASN A 146 -19.27 8.18 -0.99
N GLU A 147 -18.39 7.72 -1.87
CA GLU A 147 -18.66 7.79 -3.29
C GLU A 147 -19.95 7.00 -3.55
N PRO A 148 -20.96 7.61 -4.19
CA PRO A 148 -22.14 6.85 -4.60
C PRO A 148 -21.62 5.66 -5.38
N GLN A 149 -21.89 4.47 -4.86
CA GLN A 149 -21.54 3.22 -5.51
C GLN A 149 -22.25 3.23 -6.87
N VAL A 150 -21.59 3.81 -7.86
CA VAL A 150 -22.00 3.67 -9.25
C VAL A 150 -21.65 2.23 -9.62
N LYS A 151 -22.47 1.31 -9.10
CA LYS A 151 -22.52 -0.06 -9.61
C LYS A 151 -22.75 0.05 -11.10
N GLU A 152 -22.31 -0.93 -11.87
CA GLU A 152 -22.60 -1.02 -13.30
C GLU A 152 -24.09 -0.78 -13.61
N GLU A 153 -25.00 -1.16 -12.71
CA GLU A 153 -26.42 -0.84 -12.74
C GLU A 153 -26.72 0.67 -12.71
N GLY A 154 -25.96 1.48 -11.97
CA GLY A 154 -26.11 2.94 -11.97
C GLY A 154 -25.62 3.59 -13.26
N GLN A 155 -24.57 3.08 -13.87
CA GLN A 155 -24.13 3.55 -15.18
C GLN A 155 -25.14 3.19 -16.28
N SER A 156 -25.77 2.02 -16.23
CA SER A 156 -26.81 1.62 -17.17
C SER A 156 -28.07 2.47 -17.03
N ILE A 157 -28.44 2.88 -15.81
CA ILE A 157 -29.60 3.77 -15.55
C ILE A 157 -29.33 5.18 -16.07
N ILE A 158 -28.12 5.70 -15.87
CA ILE A 158 -27.72 7.02 -16.38
C ILE A 158 -27.71 7.03 -17.91
N LYS A 159 -27.19 5.98 -18.56
CA LYS A 159 -27.21 5.83 -20.01
C LYS A 159 -28.65 5.78 -20.55
N LYS A 160 -29.56 5.02 -19.94
CA LYS A 160 -30.99 4.97 -20.31
C LYS A 160 -31.67 6.34 -20.18
N LYS A 161 -31.40 7.10 -19.12
CA LYS A 161 -31.95 8.44 -18.96
C LYS A 161 -31.47 9.41 -20.04
N ASN A 162 -30.24 9.29 -20.48
CA ASN A 162 -29.67 10.14 -21.52
C ASN A 162 -30.20 9.76 -22.92
N GLU A 163 -30.58 8.51 -23.14
CA GLU A 163 -31.24 8.04 -24.36
C GLU A 163 -32.69 8.53 -24.44
N ASP A 164 -33.43 8.50 -23.32
CA ASP A 164 -34.81 8.97 -23.25
C ASP A 164 -34.95 10.51 -23.33
N THR A 165 -33.88 11.27 -23.12
CA THR A 165 -33.85 12.75 -23.23
C THR A 165 -33.43 13.27 -24.60
N ASN A 166 -33.00 12.40 -25.52
CA ASN A 166 -32.60 12.77 -26.88
C ASN A 166 -33.69 12.39 -27.95
N GLU A 167 -34.85 11.99 -27.54
CA GLU A 167 -36.08 11.90 -28.38
C GLU A 167 -36.94 13.13 -28.12
#